data_a2485aa8ec083b980679f5fe1ac0fbc1
#
_entry.id   a2485aa8ec083b980679f5fe1ac0fbc1
#
_cell.length_a   1.000
_cell.length_b   1.000
_cell.length_c   1.000
_cell.angle_alpha   90.00
_cell.angle_beta   90.00
_cell.angle_gamma   90.00
#
_symmetry.space_group_name_H-M   'P 1'
#
loop_
_entity.id
_entity.type
_entity.pdbx_description
1 polymer ?
#
loop_
_entity_poly.entity_id
_entity_poly.type
_entity_poly.pdbx_seq_one_letter_code
_entity_poly.pdbx_strand_id
1 'polypeptide(L)'
;NACYSVGKNDIAVNIAKQTETQPRTESGYFTGAEGGRCLCTAFKALSFYMNYETKDGGKEHYNDIIAQYNAIYAECFKNAGEAAHDGDVKAVKALALFAAGAVDTLEVMDQALYEIFARIREMYKAAVSVLNDTIDNTDSQFVKLIYAYAVLKGCRMKLIQTEKYASRAEKIFEKATDKHVADKNSMSVSAAYITAYSEYIRNRDYQDYGRSNGGVLWS
;
A
#
# COMPACT_ATOMS: atom_id res chain seq x y z
N ASN A 1 7.81 0.56 9.68
CA ASN A 1 8.29 -0.76 9.22
C ASN A 1 9.83 -0.82 9.11
N ALA A 2 10.50 0.26 8.66
CA ALA A 2 11.96 0.28 8.51
C ALA A 2 12.73 -0.08 9.80
N CYS A 3 12.24 0.35 10.99
CA CYS A 3 12.88 0.00 12.27
C CYS A 3 12.97 -1.51 12.47
N TYR A 4 11.90 -2.24 12.15
CA TYR A 4 11.87 -3.70 12.24
C TYR A 4 12.80 -4.38 11.24
N SER A 5 12.93 -3.82 10.04
CA SER A 5 13.81 -4.38 9.01
C SER A 5 15.29 -4.29 9.37
N VAL A 6 15.68 -3.36 10.25
CA VAL A 6 17.07 -3.15 10.71
C VAL A 6 17.29 -3.53 12.18
N GLY A 7 16.33 -4.23 12.79
CA GLY A 7 16.46 -4.71 14.18
C GLY A 7 16.39 -3.63 15.26
N LYS A 8 15.80 -2.46 14.97
CA LYS A 8 15.61 -1.34 15.90
C LYS A 8 14.22 -1.39 16.56
N ASN A 9 13.90 -2.49 17.24
CA ASN A 9 12.58 -2.73 17.80
C ASN A 9 12.25 -1.73 18.93
N ASP A 10 13.23 -1.33 19.75
CA ASP A 10 13.09 -0.29 20.77
C ASP A 10 12.59 1.04 20.20
N ILE A 11 13.09 1.44 19.02
CA ILE A 11 12.64 2.63 18.32
C ILE A 11 11.21 2.43 17.82
N ALA A 12 10.88 1.25 17.28
CA ALA A 12 9.53 0.94 16.83
C ALA A 12 8.51 1.03 17.97
N VAL A 13 8.82 0.47 19.13
CA VAL A 13 7.99 0.55 20.36
C VAL A 13 7.78 2.00 20.79
N ASN A 14 8.83 2.82 20.78
CA ASN A 14 8.72 4.23 21.15
C ASN A 14 7.86 5.05 20.16
N ILE A 15 7.93 4.73 18.85
CA ILE A 15 7.06 5.34 17.84
C ILE A 15 5.62 4.88 18.05
N ALA A 16 5.39 3.60 18.35
CA ALA A 16 4.06 3.06 18.56
C ALA A 16 3.33 3.73 19.72
N LYS A 17 4.00 4.05 20.82
CA LYS A 17 3.42 4.81 21.94
C LYS A 17 2.82 6.16 21.50
N GLN A 18 3.31 6.76 20.42
CA GLN A 18 2.76 8.00 19.88
C GLN A 18 1.41 7.78 19.19
N THR A 19 1.07 6.55 18.79
CA THR A 19 -0.24 6.25 18.19
C THR A 19 -1.37 6.40 19.21
N GLU A 20 -1.09 6.20 20.50
CA GLU A 20 -2.06 6.36 21.59
C GLU A 20 -2.55 7.81 21.73
N THR A 21 -1.66 8.76 21.44
CA THR A 21 -1.95 10.21 21.54
C THR A 21 -2.18 10.87 20.20
N GLN A 22 -2.14 10.09 19.11
CA GLN A 22 -2.36 10.61 17.76
C GLN A 22 -3.79 11.16 17.63
N PRO A 23 -3.97 12.41 17.16
CA PRO A 23 -5.30 12.96 16.93
C PRO A 23 -6.13 12.10 15.96
N ARG A 24 -7.43 11.99 16.24
CA ARG A 24 -8.38 11.23 15.46
C ARG A 24 -9.51 12.11 14.94
N THR A 25 -10.13 11.68 13.85
CA THR A 25 -11.38 12.25 13.37
C THR A 25 -12.54 11.85 14.28
N GLU A 26 -13.72 12.45 14.07
CA GLU A 26 -14.97 12.01 14.73
C GLU A 26 -15.30 10.55 14.44
N SER A 27 -14.91 10.05 13.26
CA SER A 27 -15.09 8.66 12.84
C SER A 27 -14.00 7.70 13.35
N GLY A 28 -13.05 8.21 14.14
CA GLY A 28 -12.09 7.43 14.92
C GLY A 28 -10.77 7.07 14.19
N TYR A 29 -10.56 7.42 12.93
CA TYR A 29 -9.27 7.18 12.28
C TYR A 29 -8.27 8.33 12.49
N PHE A 30 -6.97 8.03 12.42
CA PHE A 30 -5.91 9.01 12.62
C PHE A 30 -5.97 10.17 11.63
N THR A 31 -5.82 11.40 12.14
CA THR A 31 -5.64 12.58 11.30
C THR A 31 -4.17 12.84 11.03
N GLY A 32 -3.86 13.37 9.85
CA GLY A 32 -2.54 13.96 9.60
C GLY A 32 -2.45 15.37 10.23
N ALA A 33 -1.23 15.87 10.41
CA ALA A 33 -0.97 17.22 10.96
C ALA A 33 -1.68 18.35 10.21
N GLU A 34 -2.08 18.12 8.96
CA GLU A 34 -2.76 19.09 8.09
C GLU A 34 -4.29 18.91 8.06
N GLY A 35 -4.86 18.14 8.96
CA GLY A 35 -6.32 17.83 8.97
C GLY A 35 -6.80 17.19 7.66
N GLY A 36 -5.88 16.78 6.84
CA GLY A 36 -6.14 16.30 5.47
C GLY A 36 -6.45 14.80 5.46
N ARG A 37 -7.53 14.55 4.95
CA ARG A 37 -8.28 13.33 4.59
C ARG A 37 -7.37 12.20 4.15
N CYS A 38 -7.43 11.22 4.74
CA CYS A 38 -8.06 10.04 5.07
C CYS A 38 -7.49 8.79 4.36
N LEU A 39 -7.58 8.60 3.06
CA LEU A 39 -7.02 7.41 2.38
C LEU A 39 -5.50 7.26 2.57
N CYS A 40 -4.77 8.38 2.61
CA CYS A 40 -3.32 8.37 2.85
C CYS A 40 -2.92 7.85 4.24
N THR A 41 -3.83 7.86 5.21
CA THR A 41 -3.59 7.37 6.58
C THR A 41 -3.24 5.89 6.59
N ALA A 42 -3.84 5.10 5.70
CA ALA A 42 -3.51 3.69 5.55
C ALA A 42 -2.00 3.47 5.28
N PHE A 43 -1.42 4.28 4.39
CA PHE A 43 0.01 4.22 4.08
C PHE A 43 0.89 4.81 5.19
N LYS A 44 0.48 5.93 5.78
CA LYS A 44 1.30 6.68 6.74
C LYS A 44 1.37 6.02 8.11
N ALA A 45 0.31 5.36 8.56
CA ALA A 45 0.19 4.89 9.93
C ALA A 45 -0.25 3.44 10.08
N LEU A 46 -1.30 2.99 9.37
CA LEU A 46 -1.94 1.72 9.68
C LEU A 46 -1.08 0.50 9.38
N SER A 47 -0.23 0.53 8.34
CA SER A 47 0.69 -0.57 8.06
C SER A 47 1.78 -0.71 9.14
N PHE A 48 2.24 0.41 9.70
CA PHE A 48 3.16 0.38 10.83
C PHE A 48 2.47 -0.12 12.10
N TYR A 49 1.27 0.39 12.38
CA TYR A 49 0.50 0.01 13.54
C TYR A 49 0.17 -1.50 13.54
N MET A 50 -0.23 -2.04 12.40
CA MET A 50 -0.44 -3.49 12.25
C MET A 50 0.84 -4.30 12.49
N ASN A 51 1.99 -3.85 11.97
CA ASN A 51 3.26 -4.54 12.16
C ASN A 51 3.69 -4.53 13.64
N TYR A 52 3.49 -3.40 14.33
CA TYR A 52 3.74 -3.29 15.77
C TYR A 52 2.87 -4.24 16.57
N GLU A 53 1.55 -4.23 16.36
CA GLU A 53 0.62 -5.11 17.05
C GLU A 53 0.93 -6.59 16.84
N THR A 54 1.36 -6.95 15.64
CA THR A 54 1.72 -8.33 15.33
C THR A 54 2.99 -8.78 16.03
N LYS A 55 3.98 -7.89 16.20
CA LYS A 55 5.31 -8.23 16.74
C LYS A 55 5.46 -7.97 18.23
N ASP A 56 5.06 -6.80 18.71
CA ASP A 56 5.38 -6.31 20.03
C ASP A 56 4.16 -5.80 20.83
N GLY A 57 3.06 -5.45 20.15
CA GLY A 57 1.90 -4.76 20.75
C GLY A 57 0.90 -5.67 21.48
N GLY A 58 1.17 -6.98 21.53
CA GLY A 58 0.30 -7.91 22.25
C GLY A 58 -1.02 -8.25 21.56
N LYS A 59 -1.24 -7.76 20.34
CA LYS A 59 -2.44 -8.02 19.50
C LYS A 59 -3.74 -7.40 20.03
N GLU A 60 -3.64 -6.37 20.88
CA GLU A 60 -4.81 -5.77 21.56
C GLU A 60 -5.60 -4.82 20.65
N HIS A 61 -4.92 -4.19 19.65
CA HIS A 61 -5.49 -3.12 18.84
C HIS A 61 -5.88 -3.51 17.41
N TYR A 62 -5.96 -4.79 17.10
CA TYR A 62 -6.41 -5.23 15.77
C TYR A 62 -7.81 -4.73 15.39
N ASN A 63 -8.73 -4.68 16.38
CA ASN A 63 -10.08 -4.15 16.17
C ASN A 63 -10.07 -2.65 15.89
N ASP A 64 -9.17 -1.89 16.51
CA ASP A 64 -8.99 -0.47 16.22
C ASP A 64 -8.49 -0.24 14.78
N ILE A 65 -7.51 -1.04 14.35
CA ILE A 65 -6.95 -0.92 13.00
C ILE A 65 -8.03 -1.19 11.93
N ILE A 66 -8.81 -2.26 12.09
CA ILE A 66 -9.89 -2.55 11.13
C ILE A 66 -11.01 -1.53 11.19
N ALA A 67 -11.34 -0.99 12.36
CA ALA A 67 -12.31 0.09 12.50
C ALA A 67 -11.86 1.33 11.73
N GLN A 68 -10.58 1.71 11.80
CA GLN A 68 -10.02 2.81 11.04
C GLN A 68 -10.09 2.55 9.52
N TYR A 69 -9.73 1.35 9.04
CA TYR A 69 -9.87 0.99 7.62
C TYR A 69 -11.32 1.11 7.15
N ASN A 70 -12.29 0.61 7.94
CA ASN A 70 -13.70 0.70 7.61
C ASN A 70 -14.18 2.16 7.54
N ALA A 71 -13.81 3.00 8.51
CA ALA A 71 -14.19 4.41 8.54
C ALA A 71 -13.59 5.18 7.35
N ILE A 72 -12.30 5.03 7.09
CA ILE A 72 -11.61 5.63 5.94
C ILE A 72 -12.27 5.21 4.63
N TYR A 73 -12.56 3.92 4.47
CA TYR A 73 -13.18 3.40 3.26
C TYR A 73 -14.60 3.94 3.06
N ALA A 74 -15.41 3.92 4.12
CA ALA A 74 -16.78 4.39 4.07
C ALA A 74 -16.89 5.90 3.73
N GLU A 75 -16.02 6.72 4.32
CA GLU A 75 -16.10 8.18 4.15
C GLU A 75 -15.46 8.69 2.87
N CYS A 76 -14.37 8.05 2.44
CA CYS A 76 -13.48 8.67 1.45
C CYS A 76 -13.38 7.91 0.13
N PHE A 77 -13.61 6.60 0.13
CA PHE A 77 -13.26 5.78 -1.02
C PHE A 77 -14.14 6.07 -2.23
N LYS A 78 -15.46 6.13 -2.06
CA LYS A 78 -16.40 6.38 -3.16
C LYS A 78 -16.10 7.71 -3.86
N ASN A 79 -16.02 8.79 -3.08
CA ASN A 79 -15.78 10.13 -3.62
C ASN A 79 -14.40 10.24 -4.29
N ALA A 80 -13.37 9.58 -3.73
CA ALA A 80 -12.05 9.52 -4.36
C ALA A 80 -12.07 8.73 -5.67
N GLY A 81 -12.82 7.64 -5.74
CA GLY A 81 -13.00 6.85 -6.96
C GLY A 81 -13.66 7.65 -8.07
N GLU A 82 -14.77 8.31 -7.78
CA GLU A 82 -15.48 9.18 -8.72
C GLU A 82 -14.58 10.33 -9.21
N ALA A 83 -13.92 11.03 -8.28
CA ALA A 83 -13.01 12.12 -8.64
C ALA A 83 -11.79 11.64 -9.47
N ALA A 84 -11.27 10.45 -9.22
CA ALA A 84 -10.18 9.87 -10.01
C ALA A 84 -10.63 9.58 -11.45
N HIS A 85 -11.84 9.07 -11.65
CA HIS A 85 -12.41 8.87 -12.98
C HIS A 85 -12.65 10.21 -13.71
N ASP A 86 -12.99 11.27 -12.98
CA ASP A 86 -13.12 12.64 -13.51
C ASP A 86 -11.76 13.34 -13.75
N GLY A 87 -10.64 12.64 -13.51
CA GLY A 87 -9.28 13.13 -13.78
C GLY A 87 -8.61 13.89 -12.64
N ASP A 88 -9.15 13.83 -11.41
CA ASP A 88 -8.47 14.44 -10.24
C ASP A 88 -7.21 13.65 -9.85
N VAL A 89 -6.06 14.22 -10.16
CA VAL A 89 -4.74 13.65 -9.83
C VAL A 89 -4.49 13.49 -8.32
N LYS A 90 -5.15 14.29 -7.48
CA LYS A 90 -5.03 14.16 -6.02
C LYS A 90 -5.79 12.93 -5.54
N ALA A 91 -6.93 12.64 -6.14
CA ALA A 91 -7.70 11.44 -5.87
C ALA A 91 -6.94 10.18 -6.32
N VAL A 92 -6.34 10.18 -7.51
CA VAL A 92 -5.48 9.07 -7.98
C VAL A 92 -4.32 8.84 -7.01
N LYS A 93 -3.65 9.91 -6.54
CA LYS A 93 -2.58 9.81 -5.54
C LYS A 93 -3.08 9.22 -4.22
N ALA A 94 -4.24 9.66 -3.73
CA ALA A 94 -4.79 9.17 -2.48
C ALA A 94 -5.13 7.68 -2.55
N LEU A 95 -5.72 7.23 -3.66
CA LEU A 95 -6.01 5.81 -3.93
C LEU A 95 -4.73 4.97 -4.04
N ALA A 96 -3.69 5.47 -4.70
CA ALA A 96 -2.41 4.77 -4.80
C ALA A 96 -1.77 4.57 -3.42
N LEU A 97 -1.76 5.60 -2.58
CA LEU A 97 -1.28 5.50 -1.20
C LEU A 97 -2.14 4.57 -0.34
N PHE A 98 -3.46 4.58 -0.52
CA PHE A 98 -4.35 3.64 0.17
C PHE A 98 -4.03 2.19 -0.22
N ALA A 99 -3.90 1.89 -1.51
CA ALA A 99 -3.57 0.55 -1.99
C ALA A 99 -2.20 0.09 -1.46
N ALA A 100 -1.19 0.97 -1.46
CA ALA A 100 0.13 0.66 -0.91
C ALA A 100 0.08 0.38 0.60
N GLY A 101 -0.64 1.20 1.36
CA GLY A 101 -0.83 0.98 2.79
C GLY A 101 -1.59 -0.31 3.11
N ALA A 102 -2.63 -0.61 2.34
CA ALA A 102 -3.41 -1.83 2.52
C ALA A 102 -2.59 -3.10 2.22
N VAL A 103 -1.82 -3.14 1.12
CA VAL A 103 -0.98 -4.30 0.81
C VAL A 103 0.15 -4.47 1.82
N ASP A 104 0.71 -3.38 2.36
CA ASP A 104 1.72 -3.44 3.42
C ASP A 104 1.13 -3.96 4.73
N THR A 105 -0.09 -3.57 5.05
CA THR A 105 -0.82 -4.08 6.23
C THR A 105 -1.08 -5.58 6.10
N LEU A 106 -1.54 -6.03 4.94
CA LEU A 106 -1.80 -7.45 4.66
C LEU A 106 -0.53 -8.32 4.73
N GLU A 107 0.64 -7.78 4.35
CA GLU A 107 1.91 -8.52 4.42
C GLU A 107 2.37 -8.77 5.87
N VAL A 108 2.10 -7.84 6.78
CA VAL A 108 2.61 -7.91 8.16
C VAL A 108 1.57 -8.44 9.16
N MET A 109 0.35 -8.65 8.71
CA MET A 109 -0.77 -9.11 9.53
C MET A 109 -0.58 -10.58 9.96
N ASP A 110 -1.00 -10.90 11.18
CA ASP A 110 -1.09 -12.28 11.65
C ASP A 110 -2.14 -13.07 10.82
N GLN A 111 -1.75 -14.23 10.32
CA GLN A 111 -2.62 -15.08 9.50
C GLN A 111 -3.86 -15.60 10.25
N ALA A 112 -3.84 -15.59 11.59
CA ALA A 112 -5.00 -15.93 12.41
C ALA A 112 -6.16 -14.92 12.30
N LEU A 113 -5.92 -13.73 11.76
CA LEU A 113 -6.92 -12.67 11.60
C LEU A 113 -7.68 -12.76 10.26
N TYR A 114 -8.20 -13.93 9.97
CA TYR A 114 -8.79 -14.24 8.66
C TYR A 114 -9.87 -13.24 8.21
N GLU A 115 -10.80 -12.86 9.07
CA GLU A 115 -11.90 -11.94 8.73
C GLU A 115 -11.39 -10.52 8.47
N ILE A 116 -10.46 -10.04 9.29
CA ILE A 116 -9.84 -8.71 9.12
C ILE A 116 -9.02 -8.70 7.82
N PHE A 117 -8.26 -9.78 7.57
CA PHE A 117 -7.50 -9.95 6.33
C PHE A 117 -8.42 -9.89 5.10
N ALA A 118 -9.50 -10.68 5.09
CA ALA A 118 -10.45 -10.71 3.99
C ALA A 118 -11.05 -9.33 3.73
N ARG A 119 -11.42 -8.60 4.79
CA ARG A 119 -11.99 -7.26 4.67
C ARG A 119 -11.03 -6.24 4.08
N ILE A 120 -9.80 -6.16 4.58
CA ILE A 120 -8.78 -5.23 4.04
C ILE A 120 -8.41 -5.62 2.61
N ARG A 121 -8.34 -6.91 2.30
CA ARG A 121 -8.07 -7.41 0.96
C ARG A 121 -9.14 -6.96 -0.05
N GLU A 122 -10.42 -6.98 0.31
CA GLU A 122 -11.48 -6.50 -0.59
C GLU A 122 -11.39 -4.98 -0.83
N MET A 123 -11.08 -4.20 0.20
CA MET A 123 -10.82 -2.76 0.04
C MET A 123 -9.61 -2.49 -0.87
N TYR A 124 -8.53 -3.27 -0.69
CA TYR A 124 -7.34 -3.19 -1.54
C TYR A 124 -7.67 -3.52 -3.00
N LYS A 125 -8.42 -4.60 -3.26
CA LYS A 125 -8.84 -4.98 -4.61
C LYS A 125 -9.66 -3.89 -5.29
N ALA A 126 -10.59 -3.29 -4.55
CA ALA A 126 -11.39 -2.19 -5.07
C ALA A 126 -10.52 -0.98 -5.45
N ALA A 127 -9.54 -0.63 -4.61
CA ALA A 127 -8.61 0.45 -4.90
C ALA A 127 -7.74 0.16 -6.13
N VAL A 128 -7.20 -1.06 -6.25
CA VAL A 128 -6.42 -1.47 -7.43
C VAL A 128 -7.28 -1.43 -8.70
N SER A 129 -8.56 -1.83 -8.64
CA SER A 129 -9.44 -1.77 -9.80
C SER A 129 -9.63 -0.34 -10.30
N VAL A 130 -9.97 0.60 -9.41
CA VAL A 130 -10.10 2.03 -9.79
C VAL A 130 -8.80 2.59 -10.32
N LEU A 131 -7.68 2.29 -9.66
CA LEU A 131 -6.35 2.75 -10.08
C LEU A 131 -5.97 2.20 -11.47
N ASN A 132 -6.28 0.95 -11.75
CA ASN A 132 -6.01 0.37 -13.05
C ASN A 132 -6.69 1.14 -14.18
N ASP A 133 -7.85 1.71 -13.94
CA ASP A 133 -8.60 2.47 -14.92
C ASP A 133 -8.19 3.96 -14.98
N THR A 134 -7.64 4.50 -13.90
CA THR A 134 -7.40 5.94 -13.75
C THR A 134 -5.94 6.37 -13.66
N ILE A 135 -4.97 5.44 -13.57
CA ILE A 135 -3.55 5.77 -13.37
C ILE A 135 -2.95 6.60 -14.53
N ASP A 136 -3.51 6.52 -15.72
CA ASP A 136 -3.06 7.31 -16.85
C ASP A 136 -3.52 8.79 -16.76
N ASN A 137 -4.45 9.12 -15.84
CA ASN A 137 -4.89 10.50 -15.58
C ASN A 137 -3.83 11.35 -14.83
N THR A 138 -2.70 10.77 -14.46
CA THR A 138 -1.62 11.49 -13.78
C THR A 138 -0.27 11.33 -14.47
N ASP A 139 0.50 12.41 -14.56
CA ASP A 139 1.90 12.38 -14.99
C ASP A 139 2.89 12.27 -13.83
N SER A 140 2.40 12.26 -12.59
CA SER A 140 3.25 12.18 -11.41
C SER A 140 4.04 10.87 -11.36
N GLN A 141 5.36 10.97 -11.52
CA GLN A 141 6.29 9.85 -11.38
C GLN A 141 6.12 9.13 -10.03
N PHE A 142 6.00 9.91 -8.95
CA PHE A 142 5.77 9.37 -7.61
C PHE A 142 4.52 8.47 -7.56
N VAL A 143 3.40 8.94 -8.10
CA VAL A 143 2.14 8.21 -8.08
C VAL A 143 2.21 6.94 -8.91
N LYS A 144 2.83 7.00 -10.10
CA LYS A 144 3.04 5.84 -10.97
C LYS A 144 3.91 4.77 -10.32
N LEU A 145 4.96 5.19 -9.59
CA LEU A 145 5.83 4.27 -8.84
C LEU A 145 5.10 3.63 -7.64
N ILE A 146 4.32 4.39 -6.88
CA ILE A 146 3.50 3.85 -5.78
C ILE A 146 2.44 2.87 -6.30
N TYR A 147 1.79 3.17 -7.44
CA TYR A 147 0.88 2.24 -8.10
C TYR A 147 1.58 0.93 -8.47
N ALA A 148 2.72 1.02 -9.17
CA ALA A 148 3.48 -0.16 -9.58
C ALA A 148 3.89 -1.00 -8.36
N TYR A 149 4.39 -0.37 -7.31
CA TYR A 149 4.70 -1.03 -6.03
C TYR A 149 3.50 -1.79 -5.48
N ALA A 150 2.37 -1.11 -5.29
CA ALA A 150 1.20 -1.70 -4.67
C ALA A 150 0.66 -2.89 -5.48
N VAL A 151 0.61 -2.77 -6.81
CA VAL A 151 0.08 -3.81 -7.70
C VAL A 151 1.03 -5.01 -7.78
N LEU A 152 2.32 -4.80 -8.01
CA LEU A 152 3.30 -5.89 -8.15
C LEU A 152 3.42 -6.68 -6.83
N LYS A 153 3.43 -5.98 -5.69
CA LYS A 153 3.40 -6.62 -4.38
C LYS A 153 2.15 -7.48 -4.19
N GLY A 154 0.98 -6.96 -4.56
CA GLY A 154 -0.27 -7.71 -4.49
C GLY A 154 -0.32 -8.92 -5.42
N CYS A 155 0.29 -8.85 -6.60
CA CYS A 155 0.48 -10.00 -7.50
C CYS A 155 1.37 -11.05 -6.85
N ARG A 156 2.54 -10.66 -6.32
CA ARG A 156 3.46 -11.56 -5.60
C ARG A 156 2.80 -12.25 -4.43
N MET A 157 1.99 -11.53 -3.66
CA MET A 157 1.25 -12.06 -2.52
C MET A 157 -0.02 -12.83 -2.91
N LYS A 158 -0.34 -12.96 -4.20
CA LYS A 158 -1.57 -13.60 -4.71
C LYS A 158 -2.87 -12.98 -4.16
N LEU A 159 -2.85 -11.70 -3.87
CA LEU A 159 -4.02 -10.95 -3.41
C LEU A 159 -4.95 -10.57 -4.56
N ILE A 160 -4.36 -10.36 -5.75
CA ILE A 160 -5.05 -10.02 -7.01
C ILE A 160 -4.54 -10.93 -8.14
N GLN A 161 -5.26 -10.95 -9.26
CA GLN A 161 -4.91 -11.76 -10.43
C GLN A 161 -3.67 -11.20 -11.14
N THR A 162 -2.58 -11.95 -11.10
CA THR A 162 -1.30 -11.56 -11.72
C THR A 162 -1.46 -11.31 -13.23
N GLU A 163 -2.17 -12.20 -13.92
CA GLU A 163 -2.39 -12.16 -15.38
C GLU A 163 -3.11 -10.87 -15.80
N LYS A 164 -3.97 -10.36 -14.94
CA LYS A 164 -4.76 -9.14 -15.22
C LYS A 164 -3.94 -7.86 -15.00
N TYR A 165 -3.11 -7.82 -13.98
CA TYR A 165 -2.56 -6.56 -13.47
C TYR A 165 -1.04 -6.41 -13.63
N ALA A 166 -0.25 -7.49 -13.58
CA ALA A 166 1.21 -7.40 -13.52
C ALA A 166 1.82 -6.70 -14.74
N SER A 167 1.48 -7.13 -15.95
CA SER A 167 2.06 -6.58 -17.19
C SER A 167 1.83 -5.07 -17.34
N ARG A 168 0.65 -4.57 -16.89
CA ARG A 168 0.39 -3.13 -16.91
C ARG A 168 1.23 -2.39 -15.87
N ALA A 169 1.34 -2.92 -14.65
CA ALA A 169 2.14 -2.31 -13.59
C ALA A 169 3.63 -2.26 -13.95
N GLU A 170 4.16 -3.33 -14.55
CA GLU A 170 5.53 -3.37 -15.08
C GLU A 170 5.78 -2.30 -16.13
N LYS A 171 4.90 -2.18 -17.14
CA LYS A 171 5.00 -1.14 -18.15
C LYS A 171 4.93 0.28 -17.59
N ILE A 172 4.08 0.51 -16.59
CA ILE A 172 4.00 1.81 -15.92
C ILE A 172 5.28 2.09 -15.15
N PHE A 173 5.83 1.10 -14.44
CA PHE A 173 7.12 1.20 -13.77
C PHE A 173 8.24 1.57 -14.76
N GLU A 174 8.38 0.81 -15.85
CA GLU A 174 9.38 1.04 -16.87
C GLU A 174 9.28 2.44 -17.47
N LYS A 175 8.08 2.88 -17.87
CA LYS A 175 7.86 4.24 -18.38
C LYS A 175 8.16 5.33 -17.34
N ALA A 176 7.86 5.08 -16.07
CA ALA A 176 8.18 6.03 -15.00
C ALA A 176 9.69 6.11 -14.73
N THR A 177 10.46 5.10 -15.10
CA THR A 177 11.91 5.01 -14.88
C THR A 177 12.73 5.39 -16.10
N ASP A 178 12.22 5.25 -17.31
CA ASP A 178 12.91 5.67 -18.56
C ASP A 178 13.19 7.19 -18.59
N LYS A 179 12.29 7.96 -17.99
CA LYS A 179 12.48 9.42 -17.78
C LYS A 179 13.33 9.70 -16.54
N HIS A 180 14.17 8.78 -16.21
CA HIS A 180 14.71 8.63 -14.89
C HIS A 180 15.59 9.71 -14.45
N VAL A 181 15.51 10.74 -14.72
CA VAL A 181 16.45 11.67 -14.19
C VAL A 181 15.82 13.02 -13.89
N ALA A 182 14.53 13.14 -14.15
CA ALA A 182 13.91 14.44 -14.09
C ALA A 182 13.83 15.03 -12.69
N ASP A 183 13.80 14.20 -11.64
CA ASP A 183 13.71 14.75 -10.28
C ASP A 183 14.66 14.05 -9.29
N LYS A 184 15.96 14.11 -9.60
CA LYS A 184 17.03 13.60 -8.72
C LYS A 184 17.00 14.20 -7.31
N ASN A 185 16.25 15.24 -7.09
CA ASN A 185 16.19 15.98 -5.84
C ASN A 185 14.97 15.65 -4.98
N SER A 186 14.04 14.82 -5.46
CA SER A 186 12.87 14.43 -4.67
C SER A 186 13.13 13.13 -3.91
N MET A 187 13.33 13.25 -2.59
CA MET A 187 13.48 12.11 -1.69
C MET A 187 12.29 11.14 -1.77
N SER A 188 11.08 11.65 -1.93
CA SER A 188 9.86 10.84 -2.06
C SER A 188 9.82 10.04 -3.34
N VAL A 189 10.26 10.59 -4.47
CA VAL A 189 10.36 9.86 -5.75
C VAL A 189 11.44 8.79 -5.66
N SER A 190 12.60 9.10 -5.08
CA SER A 190 13.68 8.12 -4.89
C SER A 190 13.25 6.96 -3.99
N ALA A 191 12.55 7.23 -2.89
CA ALA A 191 12.02 6.20 -2.01
C ALA A 191 10.96 5.33 -2.73
N ALA A 192 10.05 5.95 -3.47
CA ALA A 192 9.04 5.23 -4.25
C ALA A 192 9.69 4.36 -5.35
N TYR A 193 10.76 4.86 -5.99
CA TYR A 193 11.52 4.10 -6.97
C TYR A 193 12.15 2.85 -6.36
N ILE A 194 12.89 2.99 -5.26
CA ILE A 194 13.55 1.85 -4.59
C ILE A 194 12.51 0.79 -4.18
N THR A 195 11.40 1.24 -3.64
CA THR A 195 10.32 0.36 -3.17
C THR A 195 9.66 -0.38 -4.35
N ALA A 196 9.31 0.33 -5.42
CA ALA A 196 8.72 -0.26 -6.61
C ALA A 196 9.69 -1.18 -7.36
N TYR A 197 10.97 -0.80 -7.47
CA TYR A 197 12.02 -1.61 -8.08
C TYR A 197 12.20 -2.94 -7.35
N SER A 198 12.19 -2.92 -6.03
CA SER A 198 12.28 -4.13 -5.21
C SER A 198 11.17 -5.14 -5.54
N GLU A 199 9.93 -4.70 -5.70
CA GLU A 199 8.82 -5.58 -6.08
C GLU A 199 8.84 -5.97 -7.57
N TYR A 200 9.30 -5.07 -8.43
CA TYR A 200 9.50 -5.35 -9.87
C TYR A 200 10.46 -6.51 -10.08
N ILE A 201 11.62 -6.50 -9.41
CA ILE A 201 12.60 -7.61 -9.47
C ILE A 201 12.01 -8.89 -8.87
N ARG A 202 11.43 -8.83 -7.66
CA ARG A 202 10.84 -10.01 -7.00
C ARG A 202 9.75 -10.67 -7.84
N ASN A 203 8.92 -9.89 -8.51
CA ASN A 203 7.86 -10.44 -9.35
C ASN A 203 8.42 -11.13 -10.60
N ARG A 204 9.49 -10.61 -11.20
CA ARG A 204 10.18 -11.23 -12.35
C ARG A 204 10.91 -12.50 -11.95
N ASP A 205 11.68 -12.47 -10.89
CA ASP A 205 12.40 -13.65 -10.38
C ASP A 205 11.44 -14.78 -10.06
N TYR A 206 10.30 -14.47 -9.45
CA TYR A 206 9.26 -15.45 -9.17
C TYR A 206 8.66 -16.06 -10.45
N GLN A 207 8.41 -15.26 -11.48
CA GLN A 207 7.92 -15.74 -12.78
C GLN A 207 8.96 -16.62 -13.49
N ASP A 208 10.23 -16.21 -13.47
CA ASP A 208 11.31 -16.96 -14.10
C ASP A 208 11.57 -18.29 -13.36
N TYR A 209 11.51 -18.31 -12.05
CA TYR A 209 11.60 -19.54 -11.26
C TYR A 209 10.45 -20.53 -11.59
N GLY A 210 9.23 -20.03 -11.69
CA GLY A 210 8.06 -20.84 -12.08
C GLY A 210 8.20 -21.42 -13.49
N ARG A 211 8.78 -20.68 -14.43
CA ARG A 211 9.03 -21.14 -15.80
C ARG A 211 10.17 -22.17 -15.88
N SER A 212 11.26 -21.94 -15.15
CA SER A 212 12.46 -22.81 -15.18
C SER A 212 12.21 -24.18 -14.54
N ASN A 213 11.32 -24.27 -13.57
CA ASN A 213 11.02 -25.51 -12.82
C ASN A 213 9.77 -26.26 -13.35
N GLY A 214 9.35 -26.02 -14.58
CA GLY A 214 8.27 -26.79 -15.20
C GLY A 214 6.92 -26.70 -14.50
N GLY A 215 6.67 -25.60 -13.79
CA GLY A 215 5.37 -25.36 -13.16
C GLY A 215 5.09 -26.15 -11.89
N VAL A 216 6.09 -26.70 -11.22
CA VAL A 216 5.92 -27.29 -9.89
C VAL A 216 5.68 -26.16 -8.90
N LEU A 217 4.44 -25.70 -8.88
CA LEU A 217 3.92 -24.86 -7.82
C LEU A 217 3.66 -25.77 -6.62
N TRP A 218 4.17 -25.41 -5.48
CA TRP A 218 3.82 -26.03 -4.21
C TRP A 218 2.30 -25.91 -4.02
N SER A 219 1.63 -27.02 -4.07
CA SER A 219 0.21 -27.16 -3.75
C SER A 219 0.00 -27.07 -2.24
#